data_0827ebbc35171c516fdf6248f3081f75
#
_entry.id   0827ebbc35171c516fdf6248f3081f75
#
_cell.length_a   1.000
_cell.length_b   1.000
_cell.length_c   1.000
_cell.angle_alpha   90.00
_cell.angle_beta   90.00
_cell.angle_gamma   90.00
#
_symmetry.space_group_name_H-M   'P 1'
#
loop_
_entity.id
_entity.type
_entity.pdbx_description
1 polymer ?
#
loop_
_entity_poly.entity_id
_entity_poly.type
_entity_poly.pdbx_seq_one_letter_code
_entity_poly.pdbx_strand_id
1 'polypeptide(L)'
;MAYDSSATRARLLEAAHGEFVTHGLAGARVERIAKAAPANKQAIYAYFGSKDDLFDAVLDARLKILADVAPFTPGDLPAYAGALFDAFIADPDLIRLTQWKTLERPEASPGELEAHLSKAQAIADAYGADLEAAMDALMIALSAAQAWLATPPAIRNPRQADETTRRRRHRAAVVAATAAMAEQLPAATD
;
A
#
# COMPACT_ATOMS: atom_id res chain seq x y z
N MET A 1 -14.42 21.06 -29.66
CA MET A 1 -14.42 20.70 -28.24
C MET A 1 -13.04 20.14 -27.94
N ALA A 2 -12.24 20.82 -27.11
CA ALA A 2 -10.99 20.25 -26.62
C ALA A 2 -11.35 18.98 -25.81
N TYR A 3 -10.89 17.85 -26.27
CA TYR A 3 -11.06 16.59 -25.57
C TYR A 3 -10.28 16.73 -24.25
N ASP A 4 -10.98 16.69 -23.12
CA ASP A 4 -10.32 16.82 -21.82
C ASP A 4 -9.46 15.59 -21.57
N SER A 5 -8.16 15.74 -21.86
CA SER A 5 -7.17 14.67 -21.76
C SER A 5 -6.99 14.21 -20.29
N SER A 6 -7.17 15.12 -19.33
CA SER A 6 -7.04 14.82 -17.91
C SER A 6 -8.20 13.96 -17.42
N ALA A 7 -9.43 14.27 -17.80
CA ALA A 7 -10.61 13.47 -17.47
C ALA A 7 -10.54 12.07 -18.11
N THR A 8 -10.03 11.97 -19.34
CA THR A 8 -9.86 10.66 -19.99
C THR A 8 -8.79 9.84 -19.29
N ARG A 9 -7.65 10.43 -18.92
CA ARG A 9 -6.59 9.77 -18.15
C ARG A 9 -7.11 9.27 -16.81
N ALA A 10 -7.90 10.07 -16.10
CA ALA A 10 -8.50 9.69 -14.81
C ALA A 10 -9.46 8.50 -14.96
N ARG A 11 -10.35 8.50 -15.97
CA ARG A 11 -11.25 7.36 -16.23
C ARG A 11 -10.49 6.06 -16.57
N LEU A 12 -9.40 6.16 -17.32
CA LEU A 12 -8.55 5.02 -17.65
C LEU A 12 -7.87 4.46 -16.40
N LEU A 13 -7.36 5.32 -15.51
CA LEU A 13 -6.78 4.89 -14.23
C LEU A 13 -7.81 4.18 -13.33
N GLU A 14 -9.02 4.71 -13.23
CA GLU A 14 -10.06 4.09 -12.40
C GLU A 14 -10.52 2.74 -12.97
N ALA A 15 -10.72 2.65 -14.29
CA ALA A 15 -11.05 1.39 -14.95
C ALA A 15 -9.92 0.35 -14.81
N ALA A 16 -8.67 0.79 -14.94
CA ALA A 16 -7.49 -0.05 -14.75
C ALA A 16 -7.34 -0.53 -13.31
N HIS A 17 -7.65 0.32 -12.33
CA HIS A 17 -7.67 -0.07 -10.91
C HIS A 17 -8.59 -1.28 -10.69
N GLY A 18 -9.86 -1.20 -11.09
CA GLY A 18 -10.80 -2.32 -10.92
C GLY A 18 -10.36 -3.61 -11.65
N GLU A 19 -9.77 -3.46 -12.84
CA GLU A 19 -9.25 -4.59 -13.60
C GLU A 19 -8.05 -5.26 -12.92
N PHE A 20 -7.07 -4.48 -12.45
CA PHE A 20 -5.88 -5.01 -11.78
C PHE A 20 -6.19 -5.59 -10.39
N VAL A 21 -7.06 -4.97 -9.61
CA VAL A 21 -7.51 -5.52 -8.33
C VAL A 21 -8.12 -6.91 -8.51
N THR A 22 -8.91 -7.09 -9.58
CA THR A 22 -9.63 -8.34 -9.82
C THR A 22 -8.75 -9.43 -10.42
N HIS A 23 -7.83 -9.07 -11.31
CA HIS A 23 -7.16 -10.04 -12.19
C HIS A 23 -5.63 -10.05 -12.08
N GLY A 24 -5.03 -9.16 -11.29
CA GLY A 24 -3.58 -8.94 -11.27
C GLY A 24 -3.06 -8.30 -12.56
N LEU A 25 -1.76 -8.13 -12.65
CA LEU A 25 -1.10 -7.58 -13.84
C LEU A 25 -1.15 -8.60 -14.99
N ALA A 26 -0.79 -9.86 -14.74
CA ALA A 26 -0.76 -10.89 -15.77
C ALA A 26 -2.15 -11.19 -16.35
N GLY A 27 -3.18 -11.28 -15.50
CA GLY A 27 -4.56 -11.58 -15.88
C GLY A 27 -5.35 -10.40 -16.47
N ALA A 28 -4.89 -9.17 -16.25
CA ALA A 28 -5.54 -7.96 -16.75
C ALA A 28 -5.48 -7.84 -18.27
N ARG A 29 -6.58 -7.34 -18.86
CA ARG A 29 -6.72 -7.15 -20.32
C ARG A 29 -7.02 -5.70 -20.66
N VAL A 30 -6.18 -5.11 -21.51
CA VAL A 30 -6.29 -3.72 -21.96
C VAL A 30 -7.64 -3.45 -22.67
N GLU A 31 -8.20 -4.45 -23.34
CA GLU A 31 -9.51 -4.38 -23.99
C GLU A 31 -10.65 -4.20 -22.96
N ARG A 32 -10.57 -4.89 -21.80
CA ARG A 32 -11.57 -4.73 -20.73
C ARG A 32 -11.47 -3.36 -20.08
N ILE A 33 -10.24 -2.88 -19.84
CA ILE A 33 -9.99 -1.52 -19.33
C ILE A 33 -10.56 -0.46 -20.28
N ALA A 34 -10.25 -0.55 -21.58
CA ALA A 34 -10.74 0.39 -22.58
C ALA A 34 -12.27 0.43 -22.65
N LYS A 35 -12.92 -0.74 -22.59
CA LYS A 35 -14.37 -0.86 -22.55
C LYS A 35 -14.99 -0.23 -21.30
N ALA A 36 -14.37 -0.45 -20.14
CA ALA A 36 -14.84 0.09 -18.85
C ALA A 36 -14.67 1.62 -18.76
N ALA A 37 -13.62 2.17 -19.42
CA ALA A 37 -13.31 3.62 -19.42
C ALA A 37 -14.00 4.41 -20.55
N PRO A 38 -14.96 3.91 -21.31
CA PRO A 38 -15.42 4.33 -22.63
C PRO A 38 -14.33 5.01 -23.49
N ALA A 39 -13.23 4.28 -23.72
CA ALA A 39 -12.07 4.74 -24.46
C ALA A 39 -11.63 3.68 -25.51
N ASN A 40 -10.75 4.05 -26.42
CA ASN A 40 -10.13 3.10 -27.30
C ASN A 40 -8.81 2.56 -26.69
N LYS A 41 -8.39 1.39 -27.14
CA LYS A 41 -7.15 0.75 -26.68
C LYS A 41 -5.90 1.61 -26.94
N GLN A 42 -5.88 2.35 -28.06
CA GLN A 42 -4.77 3.23 -28.43
C GLN A 42 -4.57 4.35 -27.41
N ALA A 43 -5.65 4.84 -26.79
CA ALA A 43 -5.56 5.86 -25.75
C ALA A 43 -4.76 5.36 -24.54
N ILE A 44 -4.90 4.09 -24.15
CA ILE A 44 -4.14 3.52 -23.03
C ILE A 44 -2.64 3.60 -23.32
N TYR A 45 -2.22 3.15 -24.49
CA TYR A 45 -0.81 3.21 -24.90
C TYR A 45 -0.30 4.65 -25.08
N ALA A 46 -1.16 5.56 -25.58
CA ALA A 46 -0.78 6.97 -25.72
C ALA A 46 -0.58 7.69 -24.39
N TYR A 47 -1.37 7.35 -23.34
CA TYR A 47 -1.27 7.98 -22.03
C TYR A 47 -0.25 7.33 -21.11
N PHE A 48 -0.04 6.03 -21.21
CA PHE A 48 0.72 5.25 -20.22
C PHE A 48 1.89 4.47 -20.82
N GLY A 49 1.96 4.28 -22.14
CA GLY A 49 3.04 3.54 -22.78
C GLY A 49 2.77 2.04 -22.86
N SER A 50 2.68 1.37 -21.73
CA SER A 50 2.43 -0.08 -21.66
C SER A 50 1.36 -0.44 -20.62
N LYS A 51 1.00 -1.73 -20.55
CA LYS A 51 0.13 -2.25 -19.49
C LYS A 51 0.86 -2.21 -18.13
N ASP A 52 2.15 -2.45 -18.13
CA ASP A 52 3.01 -2.39 -16.93
C ASP A 52 3.10 -0.97 -16.40
N ASP A 53 3.36 0.02 -17.25
CA ASP A 53 3.38 1.43 -16.85
C ASP A 53 2.01 1.92 -16.36
N LEU A 54 0.92 1.38 -16.92
CA LEU A 54 -0.43 1.66 -16.42
C LEU A 54 -0.65 1.06 -15.04
N PHE A 55 -0.14 -0.15 -14.77
CA PHE A 55 -0.20 -0.75 -13.44
C PHE A 55 0.57 0.08 -12.42
N ASP A 56 1.78 0.51 -12.76
CA ASP A 56 2.61 1.36 -11.90
C ASP A 56 1.89 2.71 -11.63
N ALA A 57 1.30 3.33 -12.65
CA ALA A 57 0.54 4.57 -12.48
C ALA A 57 -0.70 4.41 -11.58
N VAL A 58 -1.37 3.25 -11.61
CA VAL A 58 -2.48 2.94 -10.71
C VAL A 58 -1.97 2.75 -9.28
N LEU A 59 -0.92 1.99 -9.09
CA LEU A 59 -0.33 1.75 -7.77
C LEU A 59 0.16 3.06 -7.15
N ASP A 60 0.90 3.88 -7.90
CA ASP A 60 1.38 5.19 -7.47
C ASP A 60 0.23 6.13 -7.03
N ALA A 61 -0.86 6.14 -7.80
CA ALA A 61 -2.02 6.96 -7.46
C ALA A 61 -2.66 6.54 -6.12
N ARG A 62 -2.76 5.22 -5.87
CA ARG A 62 -3.30 4.68 -4.61
C ARG A 62 -2.35 4.88 -3.43
N LEU A 63 -1.05 4.75 -3.63
CA LEU A 63 -0.03 5.01 -2.61
C LEU A 63 0.01 6.49 -2.20
N LYS A 64 -0.25 7.43 -3.14
CA LYS A 64 -0.40 8.85 -2.81
C LYS A 64 -1.60 9.10 -1.90
N ILE A 65 -2.76 8.50 -2.22
CA ILE A 65 -3.95 8.59 -1.37
C ILE A 65 -3.64 8.03 0.03
N LEU A 66 -2.95 6.88 0.11
CA LEU A 66 -2.52 6.31 1.39
C LEU A 66 -1.64 7.29 2.17
N ALA A 67 -0.67 7.93 1.53
CA ALA A 67 0.23 8.90 2.17
C ALA A 67 -0.52 10.12 2.72
N ASP A 68 -1.60 10.54 2.05
CA ASP A 68 -2.44 11.66 2.50
C ASP A 68 -3.29 11.30 3.73
N VAL A 69 -3.83 10.05 3.80
CA VAL A 69 -4.71 9.62 4.91
C VAL A 69 -3.96 8.99 6.08
N ALA A 70 -2.76 8.47 5.84
CA ALA A 70 -1.86 7.92 6.85
C ALA A 70 -0.46 8.55 6.69
N PRO A 71 -0.30 9.83 7.05
CA PRO A 71 0.97 10.52 6.90
C PRO A 71 2.06 9.85 7.73
N PHE A 72 3.22 9.71 7.14
CA PHE A 72 4.37 9.09 7.78
C PHE A 72 4.90 9.97 8.91
N THR A 73 4.95 9.42 10.13
CA THR A 73 5.44 10.09 11.34
C THR A 73 6.59 9.27 11.92
N PRO A 74 7.86 9.58 11.58
CA PRO A 74 9.01 8.75 11.94
C PRO A 74 9.17 8.59 13.46
N GLY A 75 8.90 9.63 14.25
CA GLY A 75 9.00 9.61 15.72
C GLY A 75 7.78 8.99 16.43
N ASP A 76 6.76 8.54 15.73
CA ASP A 76 5.57 7.89 16.30
C ASP A 76 5.12 6.71 15.41
N LEU A 77 5.97 5.67 15.36
CA LEU A 77 5.68 4.44 14.62
C LEU A 77 4.37 3.76 15.06
N PRO A 78 4.02 3.72 16.37
CA PRO A 78 2.74 3.16 16.80
C PRO A 78 1.53 3.87 16.19
N ALA A 79 1.51 5.20 16.20
CA ALA A 79 0.43 5.98 15.58
C ALA A 79 0.39 5.77 14.07
N TYR A 80 1.55 5.75 13.41
CA TYR A 80 1.65 5.48 11.97
C TYR A 80 1.10 4.09 11.61
N ALA A 81 1.47 3.03 12.35
CA ALA A 81 0.95 1.68 12.14
C ALA A 81 -0.57 1.60 12.33
N GLY A 82 -1.10 2.32 13.33
CA GLY A 82 -2.54 2.44 13.56
C GLY A 82 -3.26 3.15 12.42
N ALA A 83 -2.70 4.24 11.89
CA ALA A 83 -3.26 4.98 10.77
C ALA A 83 -3.23 4.15 9.47
N LEU A 84 -2.14 3.43 9.22
CA LEU A 84 -2.04 2.47 8.10
C LEU A 84 -3.10 1.39 8.19
N PHE A 85 -3.30 0.79 9.39
CA PHE A 85 -4.34 -0.21 9.59
C PHE A 85 -5.73 0.35 9.22
N ASP A 86 -6.06 1.54 9.72
CA ASP A 86 -7.35 2.18 9.44
C ASP A 86 -7.52 2.46 7.94
N ALA A 87 -6.47 2.96 7.28
CA ALA A 87 -6.46 3.23 5.84
C ALA A 87 -6.65 1.95 5.01
N PHE A 88 -5.97 0.85 5.34
CA PHE A 88 -6.13 -0.43 4.66
C PHE A 88 -7.52 -1.05 4.87
N ILE A 89 -8.13 -0.85 6.03
CA ILE A 89 -9.52 -1.27 6.25
C ILE A 89 -10.49 -0.46 5.38
N ALA A 90 -10.22 0.83 5.18
CA ALA A 90 -11.03 1.71 4.34
C ALA A 90 -10.85 1.43 2.83
N ASP A 91 -9.63 1.07 2.40
CA ASP A 91 -9.30 0.71 1.01
C ASP A 91 -8.58 -0.65 0.94
N PRO A 92 -9.31 -1.77 1.01
CA PRO A 92 -8.71 -3.11 0.94
C PRO A 92 -8.13 -3.43 -0.45
N ASP A 93 -8.52 -2.72 -1.48
CA ASP A 93 -8.05 -2.93 -2.85
C ASP A 93 -6.58 -2.57 -3.00
N LEU A 94 -6.08 -1.60 -2.22
CA LEU A 94 -4.66 -1.29 -2.18
C LEU A 94 -3.81 -2.49 -1.74
N ILE A 95 -4.25 -3.24 -0.73
CA ILE A 95 -3.56 -4.46 -0.30
C ILE A 95 -3.54 -5.51 -1.42
N ARG A 96 -4.64 -5.67 -2.16
CA ARG A 96 -4.67 -6.58 -3.30
C ARG A 96 -3.68 -6.17 -4.40
N LEU A 97 -3.60 -4.89 -4.71
CA LEU A 97 -2.63 -4.37 -5.69
C LEU A 97 -1.19 -4.61 -5.25
N THR A 98 -0.86 -4.33 -3.99
CA THR A 98 0.51 -4.58 -3.48
C THR A 98 0.85 -6.06 -3.43
N GLN A 99 -0.12 -6.93 -3.12
CA GLN A 99 0.06 -8.39 -3.18
C GLN A 99 0.29 -8.87 -4.61
N TRP A 100 -0.48 -8.40 -5.59
CA TRP A 100 -0.26 -8.71 -7.01
C TRP A 100 1.13 -8.24 -7.48
N LYS A 101 1.54 -7.01 -7.09
CA LYS A 101 2.89 -6.49 -7.38
C LYS A 101 3.97 -7.43 -6.82
N THR A 102 3.85 -7.83 -5.57
CA THR A 102 4.84 -8.71 -4.91
C THR A 102 4.90 -10.09 -5.56
N LEU A 103 3.76 -10.65 -5.98
CA LEU A 103 3.70 -11.98 -6.60
C LEU A 103 4.19 -12.00 -8.05
N GLU A 104 3.88 -10.97 -8.83
CA GLU A 104 4.13 -10.95 -10.27
C GLU A 104 5.38 -10.13 -10.66
N ARG A 105 5.82 -9.21 -9.79
CA ARG A 105 6.98 -8.31 -9.98
C ARG A 105 7.69 -8.10 -8.63
N PRO A 106 8.41 -9.12 -8.11
CA PRO A 106 9.00 -9.08 -6.77
C PRO A 106 10.13 -8.05 -6.61
N GLU A 107 10.78 -7.66 -7.70
CA GLU A 107 11.87 -6.68 -7.64
C GLU A 107 11.33 -5.28 -7.27
N ALA A 108 12.05 -4.61 -6.38
CA ALA A 108 11.77 -3.21 -6.07
C ALA A 108 12.21 -2.31 -7.22
N SER A 109 11.36 -1.35 -7.60
CA SER A 109 11.79 -0.26 -8.48
C SER A 109 12.78 0.67 -7.74
N PRO A 110 13.62 1.42 -8.48
CA PRO A 110 14.53 2.40 -7.83
C PRO A 110 13.79 3.38 -6.92
N GLY A 111 12.63 3.88 -7.33
CA GLY A 111 11.83 4.81 -6.53
C GLY A 111 11.21 4.14 -5.28
N GLU A 112 10.81 2.88 -5.38
CA GLU A 112 10.32 2.11 -4.24
C GLU A 112 11.43 1.89 -3.20
N LEU A 113 12.63 1.52 -3.63
CA LEU A 113 13.78 1.37 -2.75
C LEU A 113 14.15 2.70 -2.07
N GLU A 114 14.25 3.78 -2.85
CA GLU A 114 14.56 5.12 -2.32
C GLU A 114 13.53 5.58 -1.28
N ALA A 115 12.23 5.35 -1.54
CA ALA A 115 11.17 5.71 -0.60
C ALA A 115 11.27 4.92 0.73
N HIS A 116 11.63 3.64 0.68
CA HIS A 116 11.84 2.83 1.89
C HIS A 116 13.09 3.25 2.65
N LEU A 117 14.22 3.47 1.95
CA LEU A 117 15.46 3.95 2.57
C LEU A 117 15.28 5.32 3.23
N SER A 118 14.59 6.26 2.57
CA SER A 118 14.30 7.57 3.15
C SER A 118 13.46 7.48 4.43
N LYS A 119 12.45 6.59 4.46
CA LYS A 119 11.65 6.37 5.66
C LYS A 119 12.44 5.69 6.78
N ALA A 120 13.24 4.68 6.44
CA ALA A 120 14.09 4.01 7.40
C ALA A 120 15.12 4.97 8.01
N GLN A 121 15.75 5.84 7.20
CA GLN A 121 16.66 6.86 7.71
C GLN A 121 15.95 7.84 8.66
N ALA A 122 14.74 8.29 8.33
CA ALA A 122 13.99 9.17 9.21
C ALA A 122 13.59 8.49 10.54
N ILE A 123 13.33 7.18 10.54
CA ILE A 123 13.11 6.39 11.76
C ILE A 123 14.42 6.29 12.56
N ALA A 124 15.52 5.94 11.89
CA ALA A 124 16.85 5.86 12.51
C ALA A 124 17.21 7.16 13.22
N ASP A 125 17.03 8.30 12.56
CA ASP A 125 17.29 9.63 13.12
C ASP A 125 16.36 9.94 14.33
N ALA A 126 15.10 9.56 14.26
CA ALA A 126 14.11 9.84 15.30
C ALA A 126 14.32 9.01 16.57
N TYR A 127 14.78 7.77 16.44
CA TYR A 127 14.99 6.85 17.56
C TYR A 127 16.46 6.67 17.95
N GLY A 128 17.40 7.27 17.22
CA GLY A 128 18.84 7.04 17.42
C GLY A 128 19.26 5.60 17.13
N ALA A 129 18.56 4.93 16.21
CA ALA A 129 18.79 3.54 15.84
C ALA A 129 19.68 3.40 14.60
N ASP A 130 20.22 2.21 14.36
CA ASP A 130 20.88 1.93 13.10
C ASP A 130 19.85 1.79 11.95
N LEU A 131 20.34 1.95 10.70
CA LEU A 131 19.49 1.98 9.51
C LEU A 131 18.80 0.63 9.26
N GLU A 132 19.47 -0.50 9.53
CA GLU A 132 18.93 -1.84 9.29
C GLU A 132 17.81 -2.13 10.28
N ALA A 133 18.00 -1.83 11.57
CA ALA A 133 16.95 -1.96 12.58
C ALA A 133 15.76 -1.03 12.31
N ALA A 134 16.00 0.18 11.81
CA ALA A 134 14.94 1.09 11.40
C ALA A 134 14.16 0.57 10.16
N MET A 135 14.84 -0.08 9.21
CA MET A 135 14.20 -0.74 8.09
C MET A 135 13.35 -1.93 8.55
N ASP A 136 13.88 -2.76 9.46
CA ASP A 136 13.12 -3.87 10.06
C ASP A 136 11.85 -3.36 10.76
N ALA A 137 11.99 -2.29 11.53
CA ALA A 137 10.86 -1.65 12.22
C ALA A 137 9.79 -1.16 11.23
N LEU A 138 10.20 -0.52 10.13
CA LEU A 138 9.29 -0.09 9.07
C LEU A 138 8.56 -1.29 8.43
N MET A 139 9.29 -2.34 8.07
CA MET A 139 8.72 -3.54 7.44
C MET A 139 7.75 -4.25 8.39
N ILE A 140 8.07 -4.36 9.69
CA ILE A 140 7.21 -4.97 10.70
C ILE A 140 5.93 -4.13 10.88
N ALA A 141 6.05 -2.80 10.98
CA ALA A 141 4.89 -1.90 11.12
C ALA A 141 3.94 -2.01 9.91
N LEU A 142 4.48 -2.00 8.69
CA LEU A 142 3.72 -2.19 7.45
C LEU A 142 3.02 -3.56 7.42
N SER A 143 3.74 -4.63 7.76
CA SER A 143 3.21 -6.00 7.76
C SER A 143 2.14 -6.20 8.84
N ALA A 144 2.34 -5.67 10.04
CA ALA A 144 1.37 -5.73 11.12
C ALA A 144 0.07 -4.99 10.77
N ALA A 145 0.16 -3.84 10.12
CA ALA A 145 -1.02 -3.08 9.67
C ALA A 145 -1.83 -3.85 8.58
N GLN A 146 -1.17 -4.65 7.75
CA GLN A 146 -1.81 -5.45 6.70
C GLN A 146 -2.37 -6.79 7.19
N ALA A 147 -1.93 -7.29 8.34
CA ALA A 147 -2.18 -8.64 8.84
C ALA A 147 -3.67 -9.00 8.90
N TRP A 148 -4.54 -8.04 9.23
CA TRP A 148 -6.00 -8.29 9.25
C TRP A 148 -6.54 -8.71 7.90
N LEU A 149 -6.16 -8.04 6.82
CA LEU A 149 -6.65 -8.32 5.47
C LEU A 149 -5.96 -9.52 4.85
N ALA A 150 -4.71 -9.77 5.21
CA ALA A 150 -3.95 -10.95 4.78
C ALA A 150 -4.40 -12.25 5.47
N THR A 151 -5.18 -12.17 6.57
CA THR A 151 -5.62 -13.34 7.35
C THR A 151 -7.06 -13.72 6.99
N PRO A 152 -7.35 -15.01 6.71
CA PRO A 152 -8.71 -15.48 6.44
C PRO A 152 -9.71 -15.13 7.56
N PRO A 153 -10.96 -14.77 7.23
CA PRO A 153 -11.97 -14.36 8.21
C PRO A 153 -12.18 -15.33 9.37
N ALA A 154 -12.20 -16.63 9.09
CA ALA A 154 -12.37 -17.67 10.12
C ALA A 154 -11.21 -17.72 11.13
N ILE A 155 -9.99 -17.32 10.72
CA ILE A 155 -8.81 -17.28 11.60
C ILE A 155 -8.80 -15.99 12.41
N ARG A 156 -9.04 -14.84 11.76
CA ARG A 156 -8.99 -13.54 12.44
C ARG A 156 -10.16 -13.31 13.41
N ASN A 157 -11.29 -14.03 13.24
CA ASN A 157 -12.46 -13.95 14.11
C ASN A 157 -13.05 -15.34 14.41
N PRO A 158 -12.29 -16.25 15.09
CA PRO A 158 -12.68 -17.66 15.26
C PRO A 158 -13.92 -17.85 16.15
N ARG A 159 -14.26 -16.87 16.97
CA ARG A 159 -15.43 -16.91 17.87
C ARG A 159 -16.62 -16.15 17.32
N GLN A 160 -16.57 -15.69 16.07
CA GLN A 160 -17.63 -14.91 15.41
C GLN A 160 -18.15 -13.73 16.26
N ALA A 161 -17.20 -13.08 16.96
CA ALA A 161 -17.51 -11.87 17.70
C ALA A 161 -17.90 -10.73 16.74
N ASP A 162 -18.52 -9.68 17.28
CA ASP A 162 -18.78 -8.46 16.49
C ASP A 162 -17.51 -7.98 15.80
N GLU A 163 -17.57 -7.84 14.49
CA GLU A 163 -16.41 -7.57 13.66
C GLU A 163 -15.77 -6.21 13.98
N THR A 164 -16.58 -5.21 14.29
CA THR A 164 -16.10 -3.86 14.66
C THR A 164 -15.29 -3.92 15.96
N THR A 165 -15.80 -4.63 16.95
CA THR A 165 -15.10 -4.85 18.23
C THR A 165 -13.82 -5.64 18.02
N ARG A 166 -13.86 -6.67 17.16
CA ARG A 166 -12.70 -7.50 16.87
C ARG A 166 -11.61 -6.71 16.12
N ARG A 167 -11.99 -5.85 15.16
CA ARG A 167 -11.07 -4.93 14.45
C ARG A 167 -10.40 -3.95 15.42
N ARG A 168 -11.19 -3.32 16.31
CA ARG A 168 -10.63 -2.40 17.32
C ARG A 168 -9.58 -3.07 18.20
N ARG A 169 -9.85 -4.31 18.65
CA ARG A 169 -8.88 -5.08 19.43
C ARG A 169 -7.62 -5.41 18.65
N HIS A 170 -7.76 -5.77 17.38
CA HIS A 170 -6.61 -6.05 16.52
C HIS A 170 -5.78 -4.79 16.26
N ARG A 171 -6.45 -3.66 15.95
CA ARG A 171 -5.78 -2.36 15.84
C ARG A 171 -4.97 -2.00 17.09
N ALA A 172 -5.57 -2.18 18.27
CA ALA A 172 -4.87 -1.94 19.53
C ALA A 172 -3.65 -2.86 19.71
N ALA A 173 -3.75 -4.12 19.27
CA ALA A 173 -2.61 -5.04 19.29
C ALA A 173 -1.50 -4.62 18.31
N VAL A 174 -1.84 -4.14 17.11
CA VAL A 174 -0.87 -3.58 16.15
C VAL A 174 -0.11 -2.40 16.77
N VAL A 175 -0.84 -1.43 17.32
CA VAL A 175 -0.25 -0.26 17.99
C VAL A 175 0.66 -0.65 19.16
N ALA A 176 0.19 -1.56 20.04
CA ALA A 176 0.97 -2.01 21.19
C ALA A 176 2.24 -2.77 20.78
N ALA A 177 2.14 -3.65 19.78
CA ALA A 177 3.31 -4.39 19.28
C ALA A 177 4.35 -3.45 18.65
N THR A 178 3.89 -2.47 17.87
CA THR A 178 4.79 -1.48 17.26
C THR A 178 5.43 -0.57 18.31
N ALA A 179 4.71 -0.22 19.39
CA ALA A 179 5.27 0.54 20.51
C ALA A 179 6.38 -0.24 21.22
N ALA A 180 6.11 -1.49 21.58
CA ALA A 180 7.11 -2.35 22.24
C ALA A 180 8.35 -2.58 21.37
N MET A 181 8.18 -2.71 20.06
CA MET A 181 9.30 -2.82 19.10
C MET A 181 10.11 -1.51 19.05
N ALA A 182 9.44 -0.36 18.96
CA ALA A 182 10.11 0.94 18.86
C ALA A 182 10.96 1.26 20.13
N GLU A 183 10.51 0.83 21.30
CA GLU A 183 11.25 0.97 22.56
C GLU A 183 12.53 0.10 22.63
N GLN A 184 12.63 -0.91 21.78
CA GLN A 184 13.74 -1.88 21.76
C GLN A 184 14.65 -1.74 20.54
N LEU A 185 14.49 -0.69 19.75
CA LEU A 185 15.38 -0.45 18.62
C LEU A 185 16.83 -0.29 19.11
N PRO A 186 17.79 -1.07 18.57
CA PRO A 186 19.18 -0.94 18.94
C PRO A 186 19.72 0.43 18.55
N ALA A 187 20.50 1.03 19.45
CA ALA A 187 21.17 2.28 19.14
C ALA A 187 22.17 2.10 17.98
N ALA A 188 22.32 3.15 17.19
CA ALA A 188 23.38 3.18 16.19
C ALA A 188 24.74 2.95 16.86
N THR A 189 25.51 1.99 16.35
CA THR A 189 26.91 1.77 16.76
C THR A 189 27.79 2.74 16.00
N ASP A 190 28.62 3.52 16.73
CA ASP A 190 29.62 4.42 16.14
C ASP A 190 30.63 3.70 15.25
#